data_9c66159c6cfe632e2e5891efdc936c0c
#
_entry.id   9c66159c6cfe632e2e5891efdc936c0c
#
_cell.length_a   1.000
_cell.length_b   1.000
_cell.length_c   1.000
_cell.angle_alpha   90.00
_cell.angle_beta   90.00
_cell.angle_gamma   90.00
#
_symmetry.space_group_name_H-M   'P 1'
#
loop_
_entity.id
_entity.type
_entity.pdbx_description
1 polymer ?
#
loop_
_entity_poly.entity_id
_entity_poly.type
_entity_poly.pdbx_seq_one_letter_code
_entity_poly.pdbx_strand_id
1 'polypeptide(L)'
;MVKDAYVNHVPVLTGGIGHDQLREFYSQRFIPQMPPDTSMTPVSRTIGVERVVDEMVFEFTHTIKMDWMLPGLAPTGKHVKVPLVVIVLFRDGKLAHEHIYWDQASVLVQLGLLDDGKLPVAGVESGEKVLDPRLPANRLMERVDGQR
;
A
#
# COMPACT_ATOMS: atom_id res chain seq x y z
N MET A 1 -18.33 2.83 12.30
CA MET A 1 -18.59 2.89 10.85
C MET A 1 -20.08 3.09 10.62
N VAL A 2 -20.46 3.73 9.50
CA VAL A 2 -21.85 3.76 9.04
C VAL A 2 -22.29 2.37 8.56
N LYS A 3 -23.60 2.14 8.41
CA LYS A 3 -24.13 0.80 8.07
C LYS A 3 -23.65 0.30 6.70
N ASP A 4 -23.51 1.21 5.74
CA ASP A 4 -23.07 0.98 4.37
C ASP A 4 -21.58 1.31 4.16
N ALA A 5 -20.78 1.32 5.22
CA ALA A 5 -19.34 1.56 5.13
C ALA A 5 -18.65 0.55 4.22
N TYR A 6 -17.60 1.00 3.53
CA TYR A 6 -16.77 0.10 2.74
C TYR A 6 -15.28 0.44 2.83
N VAL A 7 -14.46 -0.54 2.54
CA VAL A 7 -13.00 -0.41 2.42
C VAL A 7 -12.56 -0.98 1.09
N ASN A 8 -11.70 -0.27 0.38
CA ASN A 8 -11.17 -0.67 -0.89
C ASN A 8 -9.64 -0.48 -0.93
N HIS A 9 -8.91 -1.57 -0.94
CA HIS A 9 -7.48 -1.60 -1.28
C HIS A 9 -7.37 -1.60 -2.80
N VAL A 10 -7.22 -0.42 -3.37
CA VAL A 10 -7.40 -0.16 -4.80
C VAL A 10 -6.54 -1.04 -5.72
N PRO A 11 -5.25 -1.29 -5.43
CA PRO A 11 -4.41 -2.08 -6.35
C PRO A 11 -4.85 -3.52 -6.56
N VAL A 12 -5.53 -4.13 -5.58
CA VAL A 12 -5.87 -5.56 -5.58
C VAL A 12 -7.35 -5.85 -5.27
N LEU A 13 -8.17 -4.81 -5.13
CA LEU A 13 -9.62 -4.87 -4.93
C LEU A 13 -10.03 -5.69 -3.69
N THR A 14 -9.24 -5.60 -2.60
CA THR A 14 -9.57 -6.26 -1.33
C THR A 14 -10.23 -5.29 -0.36
N GLY A 15 -11.01 -5.80 0.57
CA GLY A 15 -11.80 -5.03 1.52
C GLY A 15 -13.19 -5.65 1.71
N GLY A 16 -14.23 -4.81 1.69
CA GLY A 16 -15.61 -5.26 1.83
C GLY A 16 -16.60 -4.10 1.96
N ILE A 17 -17.88 -4.41 1.87
CA ILE A 17 -19.01 -3.48 2.00
C ILE A 17 -19.92 -3.93 3.13
N GLY A 18 -20.26 -2.99 4.02
CA GLY A 18 -21.13 -3.25 5.17
C GLY A 18 -20.45 -4.00 6.30
N HIS A 19 -21.15 -4.08 7.44
CA HIS A 19 -20.55 -4.58 8.68
C HIS A 19 -20.08 -6.05 8.60
N ASP A 20 -20.83 -6.91 7.92
CA ASP A 20 -20.54 -8.35 7.91
C ASP A 20 -19.28 -8.64 7.08
N GLN A 21 -19.19 -8.10 5.86
CA GLN A 21 -18.01 -8.28 5.02
C GLN A 21 -16.78 -7.61 5.65
N LEU A 22 -16.92 -6.41 6.22
CA LEU A 22 -15.81 -5.72 6.88
C LEU A 22 -15.35 -6.47 8.14
N ARG A 23 -16.26 -7.03 8.92
CA ARG A 23 -15.91 -7.86 10.07
C ARG A 23 -15.12 -9.10 9.64
N GLU A 24 -15.58 -9.80 8.61
CA GLU A 24 -14.88 -10.96 8.05
C GLU A 24 -13.50 -10.57 7.52
N PHE A 25 -13.42 -9.51 6.72
CA PHE A 25 -12.17 -9.02 6.16
C PHE A 25 -11.15 -8.68 7.25
N TYR A 26 -11.52 -7.86 8.22
CA TYR A 26 -10.59 -7.46 9.28
C TYR A 26 -10.19 -8.61 10.21
N SER A 27 -11.15 -9.48 10.60
CA SER A 27 -10.86 -10.55 11.56
C SER A 27 -10.13 -11.74 10.97
N GLN A 28 -10.25 -11.99 9.66
CA GLN A 28 -9.70 -13.19 9.03
C GLN A 28 -8.61 -12.91 7.99
N ARG A 29 -8.65 -11.75 7.32
CA ARG A 29 -7.77 -11.45 6.18
C ARG A 29 -6.77 -10.33 6.44
N PHE A 30 -7.10 -9.35 7.25
CA PHE A 30 -6.25 -8.18 7.47
C PHE A 30 -5.44 -8.28 8.75
N ILE A 31 -6.08 -8.30 9.93
CA ILE A 31 -5.38 -8.29 11.22
C ILE A 31 -4.47 -9.51 11.41
N PRO A 32 -4.94 -10.77 11.19
CA PRO A 32 -4.10 -11.94 11.37
C PRO A 32 -3.00 -12.10 10.32
N GLN A 33 -3.10 -11.38 9.21
CA GLN A 33 -2.16 -11.43 8.09
C GLN A 33 -1.28 -10.17 8.02
N MET A 34 -1.08 -9.49 9.13
CA MET A 34 -0.14 -8.38 9.26
C MET A 34 1.21 -8.92 9.75
N PRO A 35 2.31 -8.80 8.99
CA PRO A 35 3.62 -9.22 9.43
C PRO A 35 4.01 -8.55 10.76
N PRO A 36 4.72 -9.25 11.66
CA PRO A 36 5.00 -8.76 13.00
C PRO A 36 5.94 -7.55 13.05
N ASP A 37 6.73 -7.34 12.00
CA ASP A 37 7.66 -6.21 11.84
C ASP A 37 7.06 -5.04 11.05
N THR A 38 5.76 -5.08 10.78
CA THR A 38 5.07 -4.00 10.05
C THR A 38 5.26 -2.66 10.74
N SER A 39 5.66 -1.66 9.97
CA SER A 39 5.78 -0.28 10.42
C SER A 39 5.18 0.70 9.41
N MET A 40 4.73 1.85 9.93
CA MET A 40 4.18 2.94 9.13
C MET A 40 4.86 4.24 9.56
N THR A 41 5.61 4.85 8.63
CA THR A 41 6.23 6.15 8.85
C THR A 41 5.33 7.24 8.26
N PRO A 42 4.71 8.10 9.09
CA PRO A 42 3.88 9.19 8.58
C PRO A 42 4.71 10.20 7.78
N VAL A 43 4.18 10.65 6.66
CA VAL A 43 4.78 11.69 5.80
C VAL A 43 3.95 12.96 5.90
N SER A 44 2.65 12.89 5.62
CA SER A 44 1.76 14.03 5.71
C SER A 44 0.33 13.61 6.07
N ARG A 45 -0.42 14.55 6.66
CA ARG A 45 -1.86 14.40 6.90
C ARG A 45 -2.58 15.67 6.54
N THR A 46 -3.63 15.54 5.73
CA THR A 46 -4.55 16.61 5.40
C THR A 46 -5.93 16.31 5.98
N ILE A 47 -6.49 17.26 6.72
CA ILE A 47 -7.81 17.13 7.35
C ILE A 47 -8.75 18.13 6.72
N GLY A 48 -9.80 17.64 6.06
CA GLY A 48 -10.92 18.41 5.56
C GLY A 48 -12.13 18.30 6.50
N VAL A 49 -13.28 18.84 6.06
CA VAL A 49 -14.51 18.82 6.86
C VAL A 49 -15.02 17.40 7.10
N GLU A 50 -14.96 16.55 6.09
CA GLU A 50 -15.47 15.17 6.12
C GLU A 50 -14.40 14.13 5.72
N ARG A 51 -13.19 14.57 5.37
CA ARG A 51 -12.14 13.70 4.86
C ARG A 51 -10.83 13.89 5.57
N VAL A 52 -10.13 12.78 5.71
CA VAL A 52 -8.72 12.74 6.10
C VAL A 52 -7.95 12.03 5.00
N VAL A 53 -6.82 12.61 4.60
CA VAL A 53 -5.87 11.98 3.68
C VAL A 53 -4.55 11.81 4.42
N ASP A 54 -4.10 10.58 4.53
CA ASP A 54 -2.81 10.22 5.11
C ASP A 54 -1.87 9.73 4.02
N GLU A 55 -0.67 10.30 3.98
CA GLU A 55 0.46 9.81 3.22
C GLU A 55 1.47 9.21 4.19
N MET A 56 1.93 8.01 3.91
CA MET A 56 2.88 7.29 4.77
C MET A 56 3.77 6.37 3.95
N VAL A 57 4.86 5.93 4.54
CA VAL A 57 5.67 4.82 4.02
C VAL A 57 5.37 3.59 4.86
N PHE A 58 4.92 2.55 4.19
CA PHE A 58 4.56 1.25 4.77
C PHE A 58 5.71 0.27 4.53
N GLU A 59 6.15 -0.39 5.59
CA GLU A 59 7.26 -1.34 5.56
C GLU A 59 6.89 -2.64 6.25
N PHE A 60 7.34 -3.76 5.68
CA PHE A 60 7.17 -5.10 6.27
C PHE A 60 8.13 -6.10 5.63
N THR A 61 8.38 -7.21 6.32
CA THR A 61 8.99 -8.41 5.72
C THR A 61 7.90 -9.45 5.44
N HIS A 62 7.81 -9.91 4.19
CA HIS A 62 6.78 -10.85 3.74
C HIS A 62 7.04 -12.27 4.30
N THR A 63 6.87 -12.43 5.61
CA THR A 63 7.12 -13.68 6.36
C THR A 63 5.88 -14.53 6.57
N ILE A 64 4.70 -13.96 6.35
CA ILE A 64 3.40 -14.64 6.48
C ILE A 64 2.53 -14.33 5.26
N LYS A 65 1.46 -15.08 5.09
CA LYS A 65 0.45 -14.84 4.06
C LYS A 65 -0.21 -13.48 4.26
N MET A 66 -0.39 -12.71 3.17
CA MET A 66 -0.97 -11.36 3.16
C MET A 66 -2.01 -11.23 2.03
N ASP A 67 -3.10 -11.96 2.09
CA ASP A 67 -4.11 -11.97 1.01
C ASP A 67 -4.71 -10.59 0.73
N TRP A 68 -4.71 -9.69 1.70
CA TRP A 68 -5.24 -8.34 1.54
C TRP A 68 -4.36 -7.44 0.64
N MET A 69 -3.05 -7.73 0.52
CA MET A 69 -2.09 -7.00 -0.33
C MET A 69 -1.50 -7.89 -1.44
N LEU A 70 -1.32 -9.17 -1.16
CA LEU A 70 -0.63 -10.14 -1.99
C LEU A 70 -1.47 -11.43 -2.15
N PRO A 71 -2.72 -11.33 -2.67
CA PRO A 71 -3.61 -12.46 -2.73
C PRO A 71 -3.00 -13.63 -3.53
N GLY A 72 -2.99 -14.81 -2.90
CA GLY A 72 -2.51 -16.05 -3.51
C GLY A 72 -0.99 -16.22 -3.57
N LEU A 73 -0.20 -15.29 -3.02
CA LEU A 73 1.26 -15.40 -2.99
C LEU A 73 1.76 -16.04 -1.69
N ALA A 74 2.67 -16.99 -1.82
CA ALA A 74 3.39 -17.57 -0.69
C ALA A 74 4.39 -16.56 -0.12
N PRO A 75 4.67 -16.60 1.20
CA PRO A 75 5.68 -15.76 1.82
C PRO A 75 7.04 -15.88 1.13
N THR A 76 7.64 -14.73 0.81
CA THR A 76 8.95 -14.67 0.11
C THR A 76 10.11 -14.44 1.07
N GLY A 77 9.86 -14.02 2.31
CA GLY A 77 10.87 -13.61 3.27
C GLY A 77 11.57 -12.29 2.94
N LYS A 78 11.14 -11.59 1.89
CA LYS A 78 11.77 -10.34 1.45
C LYS A 78 11.12 -9.12 2.10
N HIS A 79 11.93 -8.08 2.30
CA HIS A 79 11.50 -6.79 2.84
C HIS A 79 10.91 -5.91 1.76
N VAL A 80 9.85 -5.18 2.11
CA VAL A 80 9.16 -4.22 1.23
C VAL A 80 9.04 -2.87 1.94
N LYS A 81 9.30 -1.81 1.19
CA LYS A 81 9.07 -0.42 1.57
C LYS A 81 8.32 0.27 0.44
N VAL A 82 7.10 0.74 0.68
CA VAL A 82 6.25 1.33 -0.35
C VAL A 82 5.48 2.54 0.18
N PRO A 83 5.40 3.64 -0.60
CA PRO A 83 4.51 4.75 -0.27
C PRO A 83 3.06 4.29 -0.34
N LEU A 84 2.26 4.76 0.60
CA LEU A 84 0.85 4.41 0.73
C LEU A 84 0.04 5.66 1.06
N VAL A 85 -1.10 5.81 0.38
CA VAL A 85 -2.05 6.89 0.64
C VAL A 85 -3.38 6.28 1.06
N VAL A 86 -3.92 6.78 2.17
CA VAL A 86 -5.24 6.41 2.68
C VAL A 86 -6.15 7.63 2.62
N ILE A 87 -7.27 7.50 1.96
CA ILE A 87 -8.33 8.51 1.93
C ILE A 87 -9.52 7.98 2.72
N VAL A 88 -9.85 8.65 3.81
CA VAL A 88 -10.96 8.28 4.69
C VAL A 88 -12.08 9.32 4.58
N LEU A 89 -13.30 8.88 4.33
CA LEU A 89 -14.50 9.70 4.42
C LEU A 89 -15.25 9.41 5.72
N PHE A 90 -15.67 10.47 6.38
CA PHE A 90 -16.56 10.42 7.54
C PHE A 90 -17.94 10.97 7.17
N ARG A 91 -18.99 10.36 7.72
CA ARG A 91 -20.37 10.81 7.64
C ARG A 91 -20.95 10.79 9.05
N ASP A 92 -21.43 11.94 9.53
CA ASP A 92 -21.96 12.10 10.89
C ASP A 92 -20.98 11.60 11.98
N GLY A 93 -19.69 11.94 11.83
CA GLY A 93 -18.63 11.54 12.76
C GLY A 93 -18.28 10.05 12.73
N LYS A 94 -18.80 9.28 11.78
CA LYS A 94 -18.52 7.84 11.62
C LYS A 94 -17.81 7.58 10.29
N LEU A 95 -16.88 6.64 10.28
CA LEU A 95 -16.21 6.21 9.06
C LEU A 95 -17.23 5.68 8.05
N ALA A 96 -17.21 6.27 6.84
CA ALA A 96 -18.07 5.90 5.73
C ALA A 96 -17.32 5.07 4.68
N HIS A 97 -16.11 5.46 4.33
CA HIS A 97 -15.26 4.60 3.49
C HIS A 97 -13.78 4.90 3.64
N GLU A 98 -12.97 3.94 3.20
CA GLU A 98 -11.52 4.06 3.03
C GLU A 98 -11.13 3.63 1.62
N HIS A 99 -10.31 4.45 0.95
CA HIS A 99 -9.60 4.09 -0.26
C HIS A 99 -8.11 4.07 0.06
N ILE A 100 -7.47 2.94 -0.16
CA ILE A 100 -6.05 2.73 0.12
C ILE A 100 -5.31 2.48 -1.20
N TYR A 101 -4.27 3.27 -1.46
CA TYR A 101 -3.49 3.26 -2.69
C TYR A 101 -2.03 2.96 -2.39
N TRP A 102 -1.43 2.12 -3.21
CA TRP A 102 0.02 1.90 -3.29
C TRP A 102 0.39 1.44 -4.68
N ASP A 103 1.68 1.43 -5.00
CA ASP A 103 2.19 0.89 -6.25
C ASP A 103 2.44 -0.62 -6.11
N GLN A 104 1.55 -1.43 -6.66
CA GLN A 104 1.67 -2.89 -6.63
C GLN A 104 2.86 -3.39 -7.44
N ALA A 105 3.21 -2.74 -8.55
CA ALA A 105 4.37 -3.11 -9.34
C ALA A 105 5.66 -2.96 -8.52
N SER A 106 5.81 -1.86 -7.78
CA SER A 106 6.93 -1.64 -6.86
C SER A 106 7.02 -2.74 -5.79
N VAL A 107 5.89 -3.15 -5.21
CA VAL A 107 5.85 -4.25 -4.23
C VAL A 107 6.34 -5.55 -4.86
N LEU A 108 5.83 -5.91 -6.05
CA LEU A 108 6.20 -7.14 -6.74
C LEU A 108 7.68 -7.17 -7.17
N VAL A 109 8.25 -6.03 -7.56
CA VAL A 109 9.69 -5.90 -7.85
C VAL A 109 10.51 -6.21 -6.59
N GLN A 110 10.17 -5.60 -5.45
CA GLN A 110 10.89 -5.80 -4.19
C GLN A 110 10.79 -7.24 -3.68
N LEU A 111 9.71 -7.94 -3.99
CA LEU A 111 9.54 -9.36 -3.68
C LEU A 111 10.26 -10.28 -4.67
N GLY A 112 10.83 -9.75 -5.76
CA GLY A 112 11.48 -10.52 -6.81
C GLY A 112 10.53 -11.32 -7.69
N LEU A 113 9.26 -10.89 -7.75
CA LEU A 113 8.19 -11.54 -8.52
C LEU A 113 7.93 -10.82 -9.85
N LEU A 114 8.44 -9.61 -10.00
CA LEU A 114 8.39 -8.82 -11.22
C LEU A 114 9.80 -8.39 -11.62
N ASP A 115 10.20 -8.70 -12.86
CA ASP A 115 11.47 -8.27 -13.43
C ASP A 115 11.36 -6.78 -13.85
N ASP A 116 12.14 -5.91 -13.21
CA ASP A 116 12.20 -4.48 -13.51
C ASP A 116 13.18 -4.14 -14.65
N GLY A 117 13.96 -5.11 -15.13
CA GLY A 117 15.01 -4.89 -16.13
C GLY A 117 14.53 -4.24 -17.43
N LYS A 118 13.28 -4.49 -17.82
CA LYS A 118 12.68 -3.97 -19.06
C LYS A 118 11.41 -3.12 -18.83
N LEU A 119 10.94 -3.04 -17.60
CA LEU A 119 9.70 -2.34 -17.27
C LEU A 119 10.00 -1.00 -16.60
N PRO A 120 9.21 0.05 -16.87
CA PRO A 120 9.36 1.36 -16.22
C PRO A 120 8.74 1.35 -14.81
N VAL A 121 9.29 0.54 -13.92
CA VAL A 121 8.83 0.38 -12.54
C VAL A 121 9.96 0.65 -11.55
N ALA A 122 9.63 1.30 -10.44
CA ALA A 122 10.55 1.53 -9.34
C ALA A 122 10.41 0.42 -8.28
N GLY A 123 11.46 0.20 -7.52
CA GLY A 123 11.47 -0.70 -6.36
C GLY A 123 11.42 0.07 -5.04
N VAL A 124 12.33 -0.26 -4.12
CA VAL A 124 12.43 0.33 -2.77
C VAL A 124 12.66 1.85 -2.81
N GLU A 125 13.31 2.36 -3.85
CA GLU A 125 13.63 3.77 -4.02
C GLU A 125 12.39 4.68 -4.07
N SER A 126 11.21 4.15 -4.42
CA SER A 126 9.96 4.91 -4.38
C SER A 126 9.62 5.35 -2.96
N GLY A 127 9.71 4.45 -1.99
CA GLY A 127 9.50 4.75 -0.58
C GLY A 127 10.63 5.59 0.03
N GLU A 128 11.87 5.31 -0.35
CA GLU A 128 13.03 6.08 0.12
C GLU A 128 12.96 7.54 -0.30
N LYS A 129 12.59 7.79 -1.58
CA LYS A 129 12.51 9.15 -2.11
C LYS A 129 11.36 9.97 -1.52
N VAL A 130 10.27 9.37 -1.09
CA VAL A 130 9.21 10.07 -0.34
C VAL A 130 9.72 10.58 1.00
N LEU A 131 10.60 9.82 1.66
CA LEU A 131 11.20 10.21 2.94
C LEU A 131 12.38 11.19 2.76
N ASP A 132 13.13 11.08 1.67
CA ASP A 132 14.22 12.01 1.32
C ASP A 132 14.10 12.47 -0.15
N PRO A 133 13.46 13.63 -0.41
CA PRO A 133 13.26 14.14 -1.76
C PRO A 133 14.56 14.50 -2.50
N ARG A 134 15.70 14.58 -1.80
CA ARG A 134 17.02 14.85 -2.41
C ARG A 134 17.60 13.66 -3.15
N LEU A 135 17.08 12.46 -2.94
CA LEU A 135 17.51 11.28 -3.69
C LEU A 135 17.29 11.46 -5.19
N PRO A 136 18.11 10.81 -6.06
CA PRO A 136 18.05 11.00 -7.49
C PRO A 136 16.65 10.77 -8.09
N ALA A 137 16.31 11.60 -9.07
CA ALA A 137 15.15 11.43 -9.94
C ALA A 137 15.57 10.93 -11.31
N ASN A 138 14.62 10.56 -12.16
CA ASN A 138 14.79 10.27 -13.58
C ASN A 138 15.67 9.05 -13.95
N ARG A 139 16.08 8.23 -12.98
CA ARG A 139 16.93 7.05 -13.23
C ARG A 139 16.34 6.08 -14.28
N LEU A 140 15.03 5.92 -14.31
CA LEU A 140 14.37 5.06 -15.32
C LEU A 140 14.48 5.66 -16.73
N MET A 141 14.43 6.99 -16.87
CA MET A 141 14.64 7.68 -18.15
C MET A 141 16.09 7.56 -18.60
N GLU A 142 17.04 7.79 -17.70
CA GLU A 142 18.49 7.66 -17.95
C GLU A 142 18.88 6.24 -18.39
N ARG A 143 18.24 5.21 -17.82
CA ARG A 143 18.44 3.81 -18.22
C ARG A 143 18.06 3.58 -19.68
N VAL A 144 17.00 4.19 -20.18
CA VAL A 144 16.57 4.11 -21.58
C VAL A 144 17.56 4.84 -22.50
N ASP A 145 18.03 6.02 -22.10
CA ASP A 145 18.96 6.82 -22.89
C ASP A 145 20.34 6.16 -23.01
N GLY A 146 20.79 5.44 -21.98
CA GLY A 146 22.04 4.68 -22.00
C GLY A 146 22.00 3.39 -22.85
N GLN A 147 20.83 2.97 -23.34
CA GLN A 147 20.64 1.82 -24.24
C GLN A 147 20.52 2.20 -25.72
N ARG A 148 20.59 3.50 -26.05
CA ARG A 148 20.63 4.05 -27.41
C ARG A 148 22.06 4.32 -27.84
#